data_93d20cf24a9bf4c0655dd542c3ba3a64
#
_entry.id   93d20cf24a9bf4c0655dd542c3ba3a64
#
_cell.length_a   1.000
_cell.length_b   1.000
_cell.length_c   1.000
_cell.angle_alpha   90.00
_cell.angle_beta   90.00
_cell.angle_gamma   90.00
#
_symmetry.space_group_name_H-M   'P 1'
#
loop_
_entity.id
_entity.type
_entity.pdbx_description
1 polymer ?
#
loop_
_entity_poly.entity_id
_entity_poly.type
_entity_poly.pdbx_seq_one_letter_code
_entity_poly.pdbx_strand_id
1 'polypeptide(L)'
;PLSKLNKKRLMFLPLVVDAGKGVKVCITESNLENYPGLYLSAAEGENRLTGSFAPYPKKMVQGGHNQLQMLVKEHEAYIAKVDKPRDFPWRMSIVTTSDKDLAASNLSYLLAAPSRLTDLSWIKPGKVAWDWWNDWNLDGVDFVTGVNNPTYKAYIDFASANGIEYVILDEGWAVNLQADLMQVVKEINLKELVDYAAMRHVQVIPEVDMPGHTVFLLSKYHIDIFSVFSMINK
;
A
#
# COMPACT_ATOMS: atom_id res chain seq x y z
N PRO A 1 -24.68 5.55 -16.67
CA PRO A 1 -24.72 7.01 -16.47
C PRO A 1 -24.41 7.38 -15.03
N LEU A 2 -23.70 8.46 -14.79
CA LEU A 2 -23.40 8.98 -13.45
C LEU A 2 -24.66 9.21 -12.61
N SER A 3 -25.75 9.62 -13.27
CA SER A 3 -27.05 9.83 -12.63
C SER A 3 -27.65 8.61 -11.97
N LYS A 4 -27.17 7.40 -12.28
CA LYS A 4 -27.60 6.13 -11.65
C LYS A 4 -26.70 5.71 -10.49
N LEU A 5 -25.59 6.40 -10.25
CA LEU A 5 -24.69 6.09 -9.14
C LEU A 5 -25.28 6.62 -7.83
N ASN A 6 -25.05 5.85 -6.75
CA ASN A 6 -25.43 6.27 -5.43
C ASN A 6 -24.55 7.43 -4.95
N LYS A 7 -25.14 8.58 -4.67
CA LYS A 7 -24.44 9.77 -4.17
C LYS A 7 -23.66 9.58 -2.87
N LYS A 8 -24.00 8.54 -2.09
CA LYS A 8 -23.31 8.22 -0.83
C LYS A 8 -22.01 7.45 -1.06
N ARG A 9 -21.76 6.95 -2.28
CA ARG A 9 -20.52 6.26 -2.58
C ARG A 9 -19.44 7.26 -2.94
N LEU A 10 -18.32 7.16 -2.24
CA LEU A 10 -17.09 7.85 -2.61
C LEU A 10 -16.35 7.03 -3.66
N MET A 11 -15.87 7.71 -4.67
CA MET A 11 -14.97 7.16 -5.68
C MET A 11 -13.58 7.75 -5.45
N PHE A 12 -12.59 6.89 -5.36
CA PHE A 12 -11.18 7.31 -5.24
C PHE A 12 -10.54 7.42 -6.62
N LEU A 13 -9.40 8.06 -6.67
CA LEU A 13 -8.66 8.31 -7.90
C LEU A 13 -7.59 7.22 -8.17
N PRO A 14 -7.21 6.99 -9.42
CA PRO A 14 -7.70 7.63 -10.64
C PRO A 14 -9.10 7.16 -11.04
N LEU A 15 -9.95 8.09 -11.49
CA LEU A 15 -11.30 7.78 -11.97
C LEU A 15 -11.40 8.03 -13.48
N VAL A 16 -11.76 7.01 -14.24
CA VAL A 16 -12.01 7.14 -15.68
C VAL A 16 -13.52 7.24 -15.93
N VAL A 17 -13.92 8.26 -16.65
CA VAL A 17 -15.30 8.53 -17.04
C VAL A 17 -15.40 8.50 -18.57
N ASP A 18 -16.36 7.75 -19.10
CA ASP A 18 -16.76 7.85 -20.50
C ASP A 18 -17.67 9.07 -20.67
N ALA A 19 -17.16 10.07 -21.36
CA ALA A 19 -17.88 11.31 -21.64
C ALA A 19 -18.77 11.21 -22.89
N GLY A 20 -18.82 10.05 -23.54
CA GLY A 20 -19.55 9.81 -24.77
C GLY A 20 -18.76 10.18 -26.04
N LYS A 21 -19.26 9.76 -27.18
CA LYS A 21 -18.63 9.96 -28.51
C LYS A 21 -17.16 9.49 -28.58
N GLY A 22 -16.81 8.44 -27.82
CA GLY A 22 -15.47 7.89 -27.74
C GLY A 22 -14.49 8.72 -26.87
N VAL A 23 -14.93 9.79 -26.25
CA VAL A 23 -14.08 10.60 -25.36
C VAL A 23 -14.07 10.02 -23.96
N LYS A 24 -12.88 9.84 -23.39
CA LYS A 24 -12.65 9.44 -22.00
C LYS A 24 -11.93 10.52 -21.22
N VAL A 25 -12.30 10.66 -19.96
CA VAL A 25 -11.69 11.63 -19.05
C VAL A 25 -11.20 10.86 -17.84
N CYS A 26 -9.90 10.87 -17.60
CA CYS A 26 -9.31 10.35 -16.37
C CYS A 26 -9.04 11.52 -15.42
N ILE A 27 -9.64 11.47 -14.24
CA ILE A 27 -9.43 12.45 -13.17
C ILE A 27 -8.47 11.83 -12.18
N THR A 28 -7.39 12.54 -11.85
CA THR A 28 -6.38 12.07 -10.90
C THR A 28 -5.67 13.22 -10.20
N GLU A 29 -4.76 12.86 -9.31
CA GLU A 29 -3.93 13.80 -8.55
C GLU A 29 -2.45 13.46 -8.72
N SER A 30 -1.59 14.43 -8.46
CA SER A 30 -0.15 14.23 -8.32
C SER A 30 0.40 15.13 -7.22
N ASN A 31 1.56 14.78 -6.69
CA ASN A 31 2.25 15.53 -5.63
C ASN A 31 1.43 15.67 -4.34
N LEU A 32 0.74 14.60 -3.95
CA LEU A 32 -0.11 14.58 -2.76
C LEU A 32 0.75 14.40 -1.50
N GLU A 33 1.09 15.49 -0.85
CA GLU A 33 1.86 15.50 0.40
C GLU A 33 1.18 16.34 1.48
N ASN A 34 1.01 15.78 2.67
CA ASN A 34 0.43 16.45 3.84
C ASN A 34 -0.85 17.25 3.52
N TYR A 35 -1.69 16.67 2.67
CA TYR A 35 -2.95 17.24 2.23
C TYR A 35 -3.93 16.10 1.93
N PRO A 36 -5.23 16.26 2.18
CA PRO A 36 -6.18 15.18 1.92
C PRO A 36 -6.33 14.92 0.43
N GLY A 37 -6.41 13.63 0.07
CA GLY A 37 -6.74 13.18 -1.28
C GLY A 37 -8.15 13.57 -1.67
N LEU A 38 -8.37 13.79 -2.96
CA LEU A 38 -9.67 14.08 -3.53
C LEU A 38 -10.49 12.79 -3.68
N TYR A 39 -11.68 12.80 -3.13
CA TYR A 39 -12.72 11.81 -3.43
C TYR A 39 -13.79 12.44 -4.31
N LEU A 40 -14.38 11.63 -5.16
CA LEU A 40 -15.47 12.05 -6.02
C LEU A 40 -16.76 11.31 -5.64
N SER A 41 -17.89 12.00 -5.79
CA SER A 41 -19.22 11.40 -5.66
C SER A 41 -20.10 11.87 -6.82
N ALA A 42 -21.07 11.04 -7.20
CA ALA A 42 -22.05 11.44 -8.19
C ALA A 42 -23.10 12.36 -7.54
N ALA A 43 -23.47 13.45 -8.23
CA ALA A 43 -24.63 14.24 -7.84
C ALA A 43 -25.91 13.47 -8.20
N GLU A 44 -26.88 13.48 -7.29
CA GLU A 44 -28.13 12.74 -7.47
C GLU A 44 -28.91 13.23 -8.68
N GLY A 45 -29.30 12.30 -9.55
CA GLY A 45 -30.11 12.61 -10.74
C GLY A 45 -29.38 13.37 -11.85
N GLU A 46 -28.09 13.68 -11.67
CA GLU A 46 -27.30 14.46 -12.61
C GLU A 46 -26.10 13.68 -13.15
N ASN A 47 -25.65 14.02 -14.34
CA ASN A 47 -24.39 13.54 -14.90
C ASN A 47 -23.22 14.46 -14.47
N ARG A 48 -23.07 14.64 -13.16
CA ARG A 48 -22.08 15.52 -12.53
C ARG A 48 -21.34 14.80 -11.42
N LEU A 49 -20.06 15.10 -11.29
CA LEU A 49 -19.24 14.69 -10.15
C LEU A 49 -19.01 15.86 -9.20
N THR A 50 -19.04 15.57 -7.91
CA THR A 50 -18.71 16.52 -6.84
C THR A 50 -17.47 16.03 -6.12
N GLY A 51 -16.49 16.91 -5.93
CA GLY A 51 -15.29 16.63 -5.15
C GLY A 51 -15.52 16.82 -3.66
N SER A 52 -14.91 15.96 -2.85
CA SER A 52 -14.90 16.07 -1.40
C SER A 52 -13.53 15.67 -0.82
N PHE A 53 -13.26 16.17 0.37
CA PHE A 53 -12.03 15.88 1.11
C PHE A 53 -12.39 15.40 2.51
N ALA A 54 -11.59 14.46 3.03
CA ALA A 54 -11.72 14.06 4.42
C ALA A 54 -11.37 15.25 5.34
N PRO A 55 -12.18 15.54 6.36
CA PRO A 55 -11.81 16.51 7.40
C PRO A 55 -10.53 16.06 8.13
N TYR A 56 -9.76 17.02 8.63
CA TYR A 56 -8.53 16.71 9.37
C TYR A 56 -8.85 15.89 10.64
N PRO A 57 -8.12 14.81 10.91
CA PRO A 57 -8.36 13.99 12.08
C PRO A 57 -7.98 14.76 13.35
N LYS A 58 -8.91 14.88 14.31
CA LYS A 58 -8.69 15.47 15.63
C LYS A 58 -8.31 14.43 16.66
N LYS A 59 -9.01 13.30 16.66
CA LYS A 59 -8.75 12.17 17.56
C LYS A 59 -8.72 10.88 16.77
N MET A 60 -7.63 10.16 16.88
CA MET A 60 -7.46 8.85 16.29
C MET A 60 -7.18 7.82 17.37
N VAL A 61 -7.62 6.59 17.14
CA VAL A 61 -7.29 5.42 17.96
C VAL A 61 -6.85 4.29 17.05
N GLN A 62 -5.87 3.54 17.48
CA GLN A 62 -5.47 2.31 16.80
C GLN A 62 -6.59 1.27 16.94
N GLY A 63 -6.86 0.51 15.89
CA GLY A 63 -7.94 -0.47 15.86
C GLY A 63 -8.12 -1.09 14.48
N GLY A 64 -9.34 -1.53 14.19
CA GLY A 64 -9.66 -2.21 12.94
C GLY A 64 -9.12 -3.64 12.88
N HIS A 65 -8.98 -4.18 11.67
CA HIS A 65 -8.44 -5.52 11.46
C HIS A 65 -7.01 -5.59 12.01
N ASN A 66 -6.75 -6.54 12.87
CA ASN A 66 -5.44 -6.81 13.51
C ASN A 66 -4.76 -5.57 14.14
N GLN A 67 -5.53 -4.53 14.52
CA GLN A 67 -4.99 -3.25 15.04
C GLN A 67 -4.15 -2.46 14.00
N LEU A 68 -4.27 -2.77 12.73
CA LEU A 68 -3.46 -2.18 11.65
C LEU A 68 -4.03 -0.86 11.08
N GLN A 69 -5.13 -0.35 11.67
CA GLN A 69 -5.79 0.85 11.20
C GLN A 69 -5.77 1.96 12.25
N MET A 70 -5.70 3.21 11.80
CA MET A 70 -5.92 4.39 12.61
C MET A 70 -7.36 4.89 12.40
N LEU A 71 -8.23 4.55 13.32
CA LEU A 71 -9.65 4.91 13.25
C LEU A 71 -9.86 6.35 13.74
N VAL A 72 -10.33 7.23 12.86
CA VAL A 72 -10.65 8.61 13.21
C VAL A 72 -11.96 8.62 14.01
N LYS A 73 -11.92 9.09 15.24
CA LYS A 73 -13.07 9.20 16.15
C LYS A 73 -13.67 10.60 16.18
N GLU A 74 -12.84 11.61 15.98
CA GLU A 74 -13.24 13.02 15.93
C GLU A 74 -12.52 13.73 14.80
N HIS A 75 -13.19 14.69 14.19
CA HIS A 75 -12.68 15.51 13.11
C HIS A 75 -12.58 16.98 13.51
N GLU A 76 -11.66 17.70 12.92
CA GLU A 76 -11.60 19.16 12.95
C GLU A 76 -12.55 19.76 11.89
N ALA A 77 -12.82 21.06 12.01
CA ALA A 77 -13.64 21.80 11.06
C ALA A 77 -12.89 22.25 9.79
N TYR A 78 -11.65 21.80 9.61
CA TYR A 78 -10.80 22.10 8.47
C TYR A 78 -10.23 20.80 7.86
N ILE A 79 -9.73 20.88 6.63
CA ILE A 79 -9.19 19.72 5.91
C ILE A 79 -7.67 19.58 6.01
N ALA A 80 -6.97 20.68 6.22
CA ALA A 80 -5.51 20.69 6.40
C ALA A 80 -5.08 21.90 7.24
N LYS A 81 -3.96 21.76 7.94
CA LYS A 81 -3.27 22.84 8.63
C LYS A 81 -1.95 23.13 7.93
N VAL A 82 -1.75 24.39 7.57
CA VAL A 82 -0.59 24.84 6.81
C VAL A 82 0.12 25.94 7.59
N ASP A 83 1.35 25.70 8.01
CA ASP A 83 2.10 26.61 8.87
C ASP A 83 2.95 27.63 8.07
N LYS A 84 3.20 27.38 6.80
CA LYS A 84 4.01 28.22 5.91
C LYS A 84 3.57 28.04 4.45
N PRO A 85 3.96 28.97 3.54
CA PRO A 85 3.73 28.81 2.11
C PRO A 85 4.24 27.46 1.60
N ARG A 86 3.44 26.81 0.77
CA ARG A 86 3.74 25.49 0.18
C ARG A 86 3.03 25.32 -1.14
N ASP A 87 3.50 24.37 -1.93
CA ASP A 87 2.78 23.88 -3.09
C ASP A 87 1.64 22.95 -2.67
N PHE A 88 0.54 23.01 -3.42
CA PHE A 88 -0.60 22.13 -3.27
C PHE A 88 -0.56 21.00 -4.28
N PRO A 89 -1.25 19.87 -4.01
CA PRO A 89 -1.37 18.80 -4.98
C PRO A 89 -1.96 19.28 -6.31
N TRP A 90 -1.43 18.77 -7.40
CA TRP A 90 -2.03 18.92 -8.71
C TRP A 90 -3.30 18.07 -8.81
N ARG A 91 -4.38 18.67 -9.31
CA ARG A 91 -5.59 17.97 -9.71
C ARG A 91 -5.74 18.13 -11.20
N MET A 92 -5.77 17.00 -11.90
CA MET A 92 -5.68 17.00 -13.35
C MET A 92 -6.76 16.14 -13.99
N SER A 93 -7.08 16.48 -15.24
CA SER A 93 -7.93 15.67 -16.09
C SER A 93 -7.20 15.35 -17.37
N ILE A 94 -7.03 14.06 -17.66
CA ILE A 94 -6.48 13.57 -18.93
C ILE A 94 -7.66 13.28 -19.84
N VAL A 95 -7.74 13.97 -20.97
CA VAL A 95 -8.82 13.83 -21.95
C VAL A 95 -8.26 13.18 -23.20
N THR A 96 -8.85 12.06 -23.61
CA THR A 96 -8.38 11.29 -24.78
C THR A 96 -9.53 10.54 -25.45
N THR A 97 -9.32 10.14 -26.69
CA THR A 97 -10.17 9.21 -27.44
C THR A 97 -9.53 7.84 -27.60
N SER A 98 -8.36 7.61 -26.98
CA SER A 98 -7.56 6.41 -27.10
C SER A 98 -7.27 5.80 -25.72
N ASP A 99 -7.67 4.57 -25.50
CA ASP A 99 -7.34 3.82 -24.25
C ASP A 99 -5.84 3.61 -24.10
N LYS A 100 -5.14 3.41 -25.22
CA LYS A 100 -3.69 3.28 -25.25
C LYS A 100 -2.99 4.54 -24.73
N ASP A 101 -3.43 5.71 -25.19
CA ASP A 101 -2.83 6.98 -24.77
C ASP A 101 -3.13 7.26 -23.30
N LEU A 102 -4.30 6.85 -22.82
CA LEU A 102 -4.63 6.96 -21.41
C LEU A 102 -3.71 6.07 -20.56
N ALA A 103 -3.54 4.80 -20.94
CA ALA A 103 -2.70 3.85 -20.22
C ALA A 103 -1.20 4.24 -20.26
N ALA A 104 -0.75 4.87 -21.35
CA ALA A 104 0.63 5.30 -21.53
C ALA A 104 0.91 6.72 -21.00
N SER A 105 -0.08 7.40 -20.42
CA SER A 105 0.08 8.78 -19.95
C SER A 105 1.01 8.85 -18.74
N ASN A 106 2.03 9.69 -18.83
CA ASN A 106 2.97 9.99 -17.75
C ASN A 106 2.72 11.36 -17.10
N LEU A 107 1.57 11.99 -17.35
CA LEU A 107 1.27 13.35 -16.89
C LEU A 107 1.38 13.51 -15.37
N SER A 108 0.97 12.50 -14.59
CA SER A 108 1.07 12.53 -13.14
C SER A 108 2.53 12.59 -12.66
N TYR A 109 3.43 11.93 -13.36
CA TYR A 109 4.88 11.98 -13.06
C TYR A 109 5.51 13.30 -13.49
N LEU A 110 5.08 13.85 -14.62
CA LEU A 110 5.58 15.15 -15.12
C LEU A 110 5.22 16.32 -14.21
N LEU A 111 4.09 16.22 -13.51
CA LEU A 111 3.62 17.24 -12.56
C LEU A 111 4.07 16.97 -11.12
N ALA A 112 4.64 15.82 -10.84
CA ALA A 112 5.15 15.50 -9.52
C ALA A 112 6.46 16.25 -9.23
N ALA A 113 6.70 16.51 -7.95
CA ALA A 113 8.02 16.96 -7.49
C ALA A 113 9.08 15.88 -7.79
N PRO A 114 10.33 16.27 -8.03
CA PRO A 114 11.42 15.31 -8.21
C PRO A 114 11.55 14.37 -7.01
N SER A 115 12.02 13.14 -7.27
CA SER A 115 12.31 12.20 -6.20
C SER A 115 13.32 12.80 -5.22
N ARG A 116 13.08 12.60 -3.93
CA ARG A 116 14.01 12.97 -2.86
C ARG A 116 15.03 11.85 -2.57
N LEU A 117 14.82 10.66 -3.14
CA LEU A 117 15.78 9.57 -3.04
C LEU A 117 16.89 9.79 -4.05
N THR A 118 18.12 9.86 -3.57
CA THR A 118 19.32 10.09 -4.38
C THR A 118 19.94 8.80 -4.90
N ASP A 119 19.78 7.70 -4.14
CA ASP A 119 20.24 6.37 -4.54
C ASP A 119 19.03 5.43 -4.69
N LEU A 120 18.83 4.92 -5.89
CA LEU A 120 17.79 3.95 -6.25
C LEU A 120 18.37 2.59 -6.66
N SER A 121 19.69 2.40 -6.53
CA SER A 121 20.40 1.19 -6.99
C SER A 121 19.96 -0.09 -6.26
N TRP A 122 19.40 0.07 -5.05
CA TRP A 122 18.87 -1.03 -4.25
C TRP A 122 17.51 -1.54 -4.73
N ILE A 123 16.76 -0.75 -5.52
CA ILE A 123 15.47 -1.15 -6.08
C ILE A 123 15.69 -2.08 -7.26
N LYS A 124 15.39 -3.35 -7.08
CA LYS A 124 15.53 -4.37 -8.13
C LYS A 124 14.16 -4.99 -8.40
N PRO A 125 13.55 -4.73 -9.57
CA PRO A 125 12.33 -5.42 -9.97
C PRO A 125 12.55 -6.92 -10.06
N GLY A 126 11.53 -7.70 -9.70
CA GLY A 126 11.60 -9.16 -9.78
C GLY A 126 10.23 -9.78 -9.58
N LYS A 127 10.17 -11.10 -9.77
CA LYS A 127 8.99 -11.91 -9.48
C LYS A 127 8.93 -12.21 -7.99
N VAL A 128 7.72 -12.36 -7.48
CA VAL A 128 7.45 -12.64 -6.08
C VAL A 128 6.61 -13.91 -5.95
N ALA A 129 7.02 -14.83 -5.08
CA ALA A 129 6.14 -15.86 -4.56
C ALA A 129 5.44 -15.30 -3.31
N TRP A 130 4.11 -15.29 -3.36
CA TRP A 130 3.28 -14.68 -2.32
C TRP A 130 2.37 -15.74 -1.68
N ASP A 131 2.56 -15.94 -0.38
CA ASP A 131 1.96 -16.99 0.42
C ASP A 131 0.45 -16.79 0.67
N TRP A 132 0.02 -15.57 0.91
CA TRP A 132 -1.37 -15.24 1.21
C TRP A 132 -2.34 -15.60 0.09
N TRP A 133 -1.88 -15.55 -1.19
CA TRP A 133 -2.73 -15.77 -2.34
C TRP A 133 -3.43 -17.14 -2.33
N ASN A 134 -2.83 -18.16 -1.76
CA ASN A 134 -3.40 -19.51 -1.59
C ASN A 134 -3.57 -19.89 -0.11
N ASP A 135 -3.74 -18.89 0.77
CA ASP A 135 -4.03 -19.10 2.19
C ASP A 135 -2.95 -19.93 2.88
N TRP A 136 -1.68 -19.64 2.60
CA TRP A 136 -0.49 -20.36 3.11
C TRP A 136 -0.50 -21.87 2.87
N ASN A 137 -1.37 -22.38 1.99
CA ASN A 137 -1.48 -23.80 1.71
C ASN A 137 -0.43 -24.24 0.70
N LEU A 138 0.06 -25.45 0.91
CA LEU A 138 0.91 -26.19 -0.03
C LEU A 138 0.35 -27.60 -0.16
N ASP A 139 0.44 -28.16 -1.37
CA ASP A 139 0.11 -29.56 -1.64
C ASP A 139 1.38 -30.39 -1.78
N GLY A 140 1.29 -31.72 -1.46
CA GLY A 140 2.39 -32.63 -1.61
C GLY A 140 3.53 -32.47 -0.61
N VAL A 141 3.29 -31.88 0.55
CA VAL A 141 4.26 -31.72 1.65
C VAL A 141 3.91 -32.64 2.83
N ASP A 142 4.89 -33.02 3.65
CA ASP A 142 4.79 -33.92 4.79
C ASP A 142 4.66 -33.21 6.14
N PHE A 143 4.39 -31.91 6.12
CA PHE A 143 4.22 -31.06 7.31
C PHE A 143 2.91 -30.25 7.21
N VAL A 144 2.48 -29.71 8.37
CA VAL A 144 1.31 -28.82 8.43
C VAL A 144 1.69 -27.45 7.88
N THR A 145 1.00 -27.04 6.80
CA THR A 145 1.20 -25.74 6.16
C THR A 145 0.59 -24.61 7.00
N GLY A 146 1.08 -23.39 6.80
CA GLY A 146 0.65 -22.20 7.51
C GLY A 146 1.80 -21.21 7.72
N VAL A 147 1.62 -20.27 8.64
CA VAL A 147 2.65 -19.29 9.00
C VAL A 147 3.70 -19.99 9.87
N ASN A 148 4.65 -20.67 9.24
CA ASN A 148 5.75 -21.38 9.91
C ASN A 148 6.97 -21.54 9.00
N ASN A 149 8.14 -21.80 9.60
CA ASN A 149 9.40 -21.95 8.86
C ASN A 149 9.37 -23.05 7.78
N PRO A 150 8.81 -24.26 8.02
CA PRO A 150 8.74 -25.27 6.96
C PRO A 150 8.00 -24.81 5.71
N THR A 151 6.86 -24.13 5.88
CA THR A 151 6.08 -23.57 4.77
C THR A 151 6.91 -22.55 3.98
N TYR A 152 7.51 -21.57 4.64
CA TYR A 152 8.32 -20.56 3.95
C TYR A 152 9.59 -21.13 3.32
N LYS A 153 10.21 -22.15 3.88
CA LYS A 153 11.31 -22.86 3.22
C LYS A 153 10.87 -23.50 1.92
N ALA A 154 9.70 -24.12 1.89
CA ALA A 154 9.14 -24.70 0.66
C ALA A 154 8.83 -23.61 -0.40
N TYR A 155 8.31 -22.45 -0.01
CA TYR A 155 8.17 -21.30 -0.91
C TYR A 155 9.51 -20.80 -1.44
N ILE A 156 10.55 -20.74 -0.60
CA ILE A 156 11.90 -20.34 -0.99
C ILE A 156 12.50 -21.36 -1.97
N ASP A 157 12.35 -22.66 -1.71
CA ASP A 157 12.82 -23.73 -2.60
C ASP A 157 12.12 -23.66 -3.97
N PHE A 158 10.79 -23.45 -3.97
CA PHE A 158 10.02 -23.24 -5.19
C PHE A 158 10.48 -21.98 -5.94
N ALA A 159 10.67 -20.87 -5.25
CA ALA A 159 11.14 -19.62 -5.84
C ALA A 159 12.52 -19.81 -6.50
N SER A 160 13.45 -20.44 -5.80
CA SER A 160 14.78 -20.74 -6.32
C SER A 160 14.74 -21.63 -7.56
N ALA A 161 13.94 -22.70 -7.53
CA ALA A 161 13.82 -23.65 -8.65
C ALA A 161 13.19 -23.02 -9.89
N ASN A 162 12.36 -21.99 -9.75
CA ASN A 162 11.62 -21.34 -10.81
C ASN A 162 12.15 -19.95 -11.21
N GLY A 163 13.30 -19.54 -10.71
CA GLY A 163 13.89 -18.23 -11.01
C GLY A 163 13.00 -17.08 -10.56
N ILE A 164 12.43 -17.19 -9.37
CA ILE A 164 11.67 -16.15 -8.68
C ILE A 164 12.60 -15.49 -7.66
N GLU A 165 12.72 -14.19 -7.70
CA GLU A 165 13.70 -13.44 -6.93
C GLU A 165 13.31 -13.23 -5.47
N TYR A 166 12.00 -13.19 -5.18
CA TYR A 166 11.47 -12.78 -3.88
C TYR A 166 10.43 -13.75 -3.33
N VAL A 167 10.40 -13.88 -2.00
CA VAL A 167 9.27 -14.46 -1.24
C VAL A 167 8.78 -13.40 -0.28
N ILE A 168 7.48 -13.08 -0.30
CA ILE A 168 6.83 -12.23 0.70
C ILE A 168 6.34 -13.12 1.85
N LEU A 169 6.60 -12.68 3.07
CA LEU A 169 5.88 -13.12 4.26
C LEU A 169 4.75 -12.12 4.50
N ASP A 170 3.53 -12.52 4.19
CA ASP A 170 2.32 -11.73 4.42
C ASP A 170 1.97 -11.68 5.92
N GLU A 171 0.83 -11.10 6.29
CA GLU A 171 0.44 -10.94 7.69
C GLU A 171 0.57 -12.25 8.48
N GLY A 172 0.88 -12.15 9.76
CA GLY A 172 1.00 -13.29 10.67
C GLY A 172 2.43 -13.70 11.04
N TRP A 173 3.46 -13.21 10.33
CA TRP A 173 4.85 -13.45 10.72
C TRP A 173 5.25 -12.70 12.00
N ALA A 174 4.57 -11.62 12.32
CA ALA A 174 4.69 -10.85 13.56
C ALA A 174 3.37 -10.92 14.34
N VAL A 175 3.38 -10.45 15.59
CA VAL A 175 2.19 -10.47 16.46
C VAL A 175 1.15 -9.46 15.96
N ASN A 176 0.15 -9.94 15.22
CA ASN A 176 -0.84 -9.13 14.51
C ASN A 176 -1.66 -8.23 15.44
N LEU A 177 -2.25 -8.75 16.49
CA LEU A 177 -3.22 -8.00 17.32
C LEU A 177 -2.65 -6.77 18.03
N GLN A 178 -1.36 -6.54 17.94
CA GLN A 178 -0.68 -5.38 18.54
C GLN A 178 0.04 -4.51 17.52
N ALA A 179 0.08 -4.93 16.25
CA ALA A 179 0.86 -4.29 15.18
C ALA A 179 2.37 -4.14 15.54
N ASP A 180 2.91 -5.06 16.34
CA ASP A 180 4.26 -5.00 16.87
C ASP A 180 5.23 -5.86 16.04
N LEU A 181 5.88 -5.26 15.06
CA LEU A 181 6.87 -5.91 14.19
C LEU A 181 8.14 -6.38 14.95
N MET A 182 8.36 -5.92 16.17
CA MET A 182 9.48 -6.36 17.00
C MET A 182 9.21 -7.70 17.69
N GLN A 183 7.97 -8.18 17.63
CA GLN A 183 7.56 -9.46 18.19
C GLN A 183 7.20 -10.45 17.08
N VAL A 184 8.20 -11.17 16.61
CA VAL A 184 8.00 -12.27 15.66
C VAL A 184 7.26 -13.40 16.35
N VAL A 185 6.32 -14.05 15.67
CA VAL A 185 5.62 -15.22 16.21
C VAL A 185 6.61 -16.38 16.42
N LYS A 186 6.33 -17.25 17.39
CA LYS A 186 7.26 -18.33 17.79
C LYS A 186 7.50 -19.38 16.70
N GLU A 187 6.55 -19.50 15.76
CA GLU A 187 6.61 -20.41 14.62
C GLU A 187 7.56 -19.94 13.52
N ILE A 188 8.02 -18.68 13.60
CA ILE A 188 8.89 -18.03 12.60
C ILE A 188 10.24 -17.69 13.21
N ASN A 189 11.30 -18.15 12.58
CA ASN A 189 12.67 -17.70 12.79
C ASN A 189 13.13 -16.93 11.54
N LEU A 190 12.96 -15.60 11.57
CA LEU A 190 13.29 -14.75 10.41
C LEU A 190 14.75 -14.88 9.98
N LYS A 191 15.69 -14.93 10.95
CA LYS A 191 17.11 -15.06 10.61
C LYS A 191 17.38 -16.37 9.86
N GLU A 192 16.82 -17.46 10.30
CA GLU A 192 16.95 -18.75 9.63
C GLU A 192 16.38 -18.70 8.21
N LEU A 193 15.22 -18.07 8.01
CA LEU A 193 14.59 -17.91 6.69
C LEU A 193 15.43 -17.04 5.75
N VAL A 194 15.96 -15.93 6.25
CA VAL A 194 16.83 -15.04 5.46
C VAL A 194 18.12 -15.77 5.06
N ASP A 195 18.78 -16.45 6.00
CA ASP A 195 19.99 -17.22 5.71
C ASP A 195 19.71 -18.36 4.70
N TYR A 196 18.59 -19.06 4.87
CA TYR A 196 18.13 -20.13 3.97
C TYR A 196 17.85 -19.64 2.56
N ALA A 197 17.20 -18.49 2.44
CA ALA A 197 16.89 -17.84 1.16
C ALA A 197 18.15 -17.32 0.47
N ALA A 198 19.06 -16.69 1.21
CA ALA A 198 20.33 -16.19 0.68
C ALA A 198 21.16 -17.30 0.02
N MET A 199 21.24 -18.49 0.61
CA MET A 199 21.91 -19.64 0.03
C MET A 199 21.26 -20.12 -1.29
N ARG A 200 20.03 -19.70 -1.56
CA ARG A 200 19.25 -20.05 -2.76
C ARG A 200 19.06 -18.90 -3.72
N HIS A 201 19.73 -17.77 -3.48
CA HIS A 201 19.62 -16.55 -4.27
C HIS A 201 18.19 -15.98 -4.32
N VAL A 202 17.42 -16.18 -3.26
CA VAL A 202 16.07 -15.63 -3.04
C VAL A 202 16.14 -14.62 -1.91
N GLN A 203 15.35 -13.54 -2.00
CA GLN A 203 15.22 -12.55 -0.94
C GLN A 203 13.88 -12.68 -0.24
N VAL A 204 13.88 -12.56 1.08
CA VAL A 204 12.67 -12.57 1.91
C VAL A 204 12.25 -11.15 2.17
N ILE A 205 10.97 -10.84 1.94
CA ILE A 205 10.36 -9.54 2.17
C ILE A 205 9.23 -9.69 3.18
N PRO A 206 9.43 -9.31 4.45
CA PRO A 206 8.32 -9.25 5.41
C PRO A 206 7.37 -8.11 5.03
N GLU A 207 6.09 -8.40 5.01
CA GLU A 207 5.03 -7.42 4.77
C GLU A 207 4.87 -6.49 5.96
N VAL A 208 4.53 -5.23 5.68
CA VAL A 208 4.29 -4.20 6.68
C VAL A 208 3.10 -3.34 6.30
N ASP A 209 2.04 -3.43 7.10
CA ASP A 209 0.87 -2.57 6.92
C ASP A 209 1.08 -1.16 7.47
N MET A 210 0.81 -0.21 6.64
CA MET A 210 0.76 1.20 7.03
C MET A 210 -0.71 1.64 7.10
N PRO A 211 -1.12 2.47 8.07
CA PRO A 211 -0.31 3.20 9.05
C PRO A 211 -0.14 2.49 10.42
N GLY A 212 -0.78 1.35 10.65
CA GLY A 212 -0.81 0.71 11.98
C GLY A 212 0.57 0.42 12.54
N HIS A 213 1.38 -0.34 11.83
CA HIS A 213 2.74 -0.69 12.24
C HIS A 213 3.63 0.55 12.45
N THR A 214 3.58 1.50 11.51
CA THR A 214 4.40 2.72 11.61
C THR A 214 4.05 3.54 12.84
N VAL A 215 2.76 3.75 13.12
CA VAL A 215 2.33 4.51 14.30
C VAL A 215 2.71 3.79 15.58
N PHE A 216 2.56 2.46 15.62
CA PHE A 216 2.94 1.66 16.77
C PHE A 216 4.44 1.71 17.04
N LEU A 217 5.28 1.52 16.04
CA LEU A 217 6.75 1.58 16.15
C LEU A 217 7.23 2.94 16.62
N LEU A 218 6.71 4.02 16.04
CA LEU A 218 7.04 5.39 16.44
C LEU A 218 6.60 5.68 17.88
N SER A 219 5.41 5.24 18.28
CA SER A 219 4.86 5.55 19.62
C SER A 219 5.52 4.74 20.72
N LYS A 220 5.84 3.47 20.47
CA LYS A 220 6.36 2.56 21.50
C LYS A 220 7.89 2.53 21.57
N TYR A 221 8.55 2.54 20.42
CA TYR A 221 9.99 2.31 20.34
C TYR A 221 10.77 3.53 19.84
N HIS A 222 10.08 4.60 19.38
CA HIS A 222 10.69 5.75 18.71
C HIS A 222 11.52 5.36 17.47
N ILE A 223 11.14 4.28 16.81
CA ILE A 223 11.82 3.72 15.65
C ILE A 223 10.95 3.96 14.42
N ASP A 224 11.55 4.49 13.35
CA ASP A 224 10.91 4.54 12.04
C ASP A 224 10.96 3.18 11.34
N ILE A 225 10.07 2.99 10.36
CA ILE A 225 9.93 1.73 9.63
C ILE A 225 11.23 1.33 8.89
N PHE A 226 12.02 2.28 8.42
CA PHE A 226 13.27 2.00 7.69
C PHE A 226 14.33 1.42 8.63
N SER A 227 14.33 1.84 9.89
CA SER A 227 15.19 1.28 10.93
C SER A 227 14.87 -0.17 11.22
N VAL A 228 13.58 -0.58 11.17
CA VAL A 228 13.17 -1.99 11.34
C VAL A 228 13.72 -2.86 10.22
N PHE A 229 13.58 -2.44 8.97
CA PHE A 229 14.15 -3.18 7.83
C PHE A 229 15.68 -3.31 7.93
N SER A 230 16.35 -2.30 8.43
CA SER A 230 17.81 -2.36 8.67
C SER A 230 18.18 -3.35 9.78
N MET A 231 17.33 -3.57 10.78
CA MET A 231 17.56 -4.54 11.85
C MET A 231 17.34 -5.99 11.40
N ILE A 232 16.36 -6.22 10.53
CA ILE A 232 16.04 -7.56 9.99
C ILE A 232 17.14 -8.06 9.05
N ASN A 233 17.81 -7.14 8.34
CA ASN A 233 18.84 -7.48 7.35
C ASN A 233 20.28 -7.46 7.91
N LYS A 234 20.47 -7.38 9.21
CA LYS A 234 21.75 -7.54 9.92
C LYS A 234 21.81 -8.89 10.62
#